data_c1a75abf8da0db171b374316e5b327ab
#
_entry.id   c1a75abf8da0db171b374316e5b327ab
#
_cell.length_a   1.000
_cell.length_b   1.000
_cell.length_c   1.000
_cell.angle_alpha   90.00
_cell.angle_beta   90.00
_cell.angle_gamma   90.00
#
_symmetry.space_group_name_H-M   'P 1'
#
loop_
_entity.id
_entity.type
_entity.pdbx_description
1 polymer ?
#
loop_
_entity_poly.entity_id
_entity_poly.type
_entity_poly.pdbx_seq_one_letter_code
_entity_poly.pdbx_strand_id
1 'polypeptide(L)'
;MRRGVLWDSSAILALLDADDADHERAVRVAQRIASERRPSFITNYIEAEAHALLLHKLGRALALEWLLRGGLPVLKVLPREEERAREILSRHSDKDWSLCDAISFAVIELREVRTAFSFDRHFRQYGRFEILGPK
;
A
#
# COMPACT_ATOMS: atom_id res chain seq x y z
N MET A 1 -12.71 10.22 2.65
CA MET A 1 -11.27 10.01 3.02
C MET A 1 -10.30 10.76 2.11
N ARG A 2 -10.63 11.98 1.74
CA ARG A 2 -9.81 12.73 0.77
C ARG A 2 -8.35 12.92 1.18
N ARG A 3 -8.09 13.11 2.46
CA ARG A 3 -6.73 13.29 2.97
C ARG A 3 -6.04 11.98 3.32
N GLY A 4 -6.76 10.89 3.25
CA GLY A 4 -6.21 9.58 3.59
C GLY A 4 -5.12 9.15 2.62
N VAL A 5 -4.17 8.37 3.13
CA VAL A 5 -3.09 7.78 2.33
C VAL A 5 -3.16 6.27 2.50
N LEU A 6 -3.35 5.57 1.40
CA LEU A 6 -3.24 4.12 1.39
C LEU A 6 -1.76 3.77 1.21
N TRP A 7 -1.23 2.95 2.12
CA TRP A 7 0.16 2.48 2.01
C TRP A 7 0.18 1.12 1.34
N ASP A 8 0.99 0.98 0.31
CA ASP A 8 1.28 -0.31 -0.32
C ASP A 8 2.36 -1.05 0.49
N SER A 9 2.42 -2.37 0.32
CA SER A 9 3.43 -3.20 0.99
C SER A 9 4.85 -2.79 0.64
N SER A 10 5.10 -2.29 -0.57
CA SER A 10 6.41 -1.81 -0.98
C SER A 10 6.89 -0.62 -0.13
N ALA A 11 5.98 0.26 0.26
CA ALA A 11 6.30 1.38 1.13
C ALA A 11 6.59 0.92 2.56
N ILE A 12 5.83 -0.05 3.05
CA ILE A 12 6.06 -0.63 4.39
C ILE A 12 7.44 -1.28 4.45
N LEU A 13 7.78 -2.10 3.46
CA LEU A 13 9.09 -2.74 3.41
C LEU A 13 10.22 -1.71 3.34
N ALA A 14 10.10 -0.73 2.45
CA ALA A 14 11.13 0.29 2.29
C ALA A 14 11.35 1.08 3.58
N LEU A 15 10.28 1.34 4.32
CA LEU A 15 10.39 2.05 5.60
C LEU A 15 11.10 1.20 6.67
N LEU A 16 10.85 -0.09 6.71
CA LEU A 16 11.36 -0.97 7.77
C LEU A 16 12.70 -1.62 7.45
N ASP A 17 13.08 -1.69 6.17
CA ASP A 17 14.31 -2.32 5.73
C ASP A 17 15.36 -1.25 5.40
N ALA A 18 16.32 -1.07 6.31
CA ALA A 18 17.38 -0.08 6.14
C ALA A 18 18.26 -0.33 4.90
N ASP A 19 18.26 -1.56 4.39
CA ASP A 19 19.04 -1.93 3.21
C ASP A 19 18.23 -1.76 1.91
N ASP A 20 16.97 -1.41 1.99
CA ASP A 20 16.16 -1.17 0.80
C ASP A 20 16.63 0.09 0.08
N ALA A 21 16.70 0.03 -1.25
CA ALA A 21 17.16 1.16 -2.07
C ALA A 21 16.31 2.41 -1.87
N ASP A 22 15.05 2.25 -1.50
CA ASP A 22 14.12 3.35 -1.29
C ASP A 22 13.94 3.74 0.17
N HIS A 23 14.75 3.18 1.07
CA HIS A 23 14.58 3.39 2.51
C HIS A 23 14.57 4.87 2.91
N GLU A 24 15.60 5.62 2.50
CA GLU A 24 15.70 7.04 2.91
C GLU A 24 14.51 7.86 2.41
N ARG A 25 14.09 7.58 1.19
CA ARG A 25 12.92 8.24 0.60
C ARG A 25 11.65 7.88 1.35
N ALA A 26 11.50 6.61 1.72
CA ALA A 26 10.33 6.14 2.49
C ALA A 26 10.26 6.86 3.84
N VAL A 27 11.39 7.01 4.51
CA VAL A 27 11.46 7.73 5.79
C VAL A 27 10.99 9.18 5.61
N ARG A 28 11.48 9.86 4.59
CA ARG A 28 11.10 11.26 4.33
C ARG A 28 9.60 11.41 4.04
N VAL A 29 9.07 10.50 3.21
CA VAL A 29 7.64 10.52 2.87
C VAL A 29 6.78 10.25 4.11
N ALA A 30 7.16 9.25 4.91
CA ALA A 30 6.44 8.94 6.15
C ALA A 30 6.44 10.12 7.11
N GLN A 31 7.57 10.81 7.25
CA GLN A 31 7.68 12.01 8.08
C GLN A 31 6.78 13.13 7.56
N ARG A 32 6.73 13.32 6.26
CA ARG A 32 5.86 14.32 5.64
C ARG A 32 4.39 14.01 5.90
N ILE A 33 3.98 12.75 5.71
CA ILE A 33 2.61 12.34 5.98
C ILE A 33 2.23 12.63 7.44
N ALA A 34 3.13 12.30 8.37
CA ALA A 34 2.92 12.55 9.79
C ALA A 34 2.83 14.05 10.10
N SER A 35 3.72 14.86 9.53
CA SER A 35 3.73 16.31 9.77
C SER A 35 2.47 16.99 9.22
N GLU A 36 1.93 16.47 8.14
CA GLU A 36 0.67 16.97 7.54
C GLU A 36 -0.56 16.37 8.22
N ARG A 37 -0.37 15.50 9.20
CA ARG A 37 -1.44 14.83 9.96
C ARG A 37 -2.45 14.12 9.05
N ARG A 38 -1.97 13.52 7.99
CA ARG A 38 -2.83 12.80 7.05
C ARG A 38 -3.12 11.39 7.61
N PRO A 39 -4.39 10.97 7.63
CA PRO A 39 -4.72 9.60 8.04
C PRO A 39 -4.05 8.59 7.11
N SER A 40 -3.44 7.57 7.70
CA SER A 40 -2.80 6.48 6.94
C SER A 40 -3.51 5.18 7.25
N PHE A 41 -3.62 4.32 6.24
CA PHE A 41 -4.26 3.01 6.42
C PHE A 41 -3.74 2.02 5.38
N ILE A 42 -3.99 0.75 5.67
CA ILE A 42 -3.78 -0.35 4.73
C ILE A 42 -5.07 -1.15 4.65
N THR A 43 -5.18 -2.01 3.64
CA THR A 43 -6.28 -2.97 3.58
C THR A 43 -5.87 -4.28 4.27
N ASN A 44 -6.84 -5.13 4.57
CA ASN A 44 -6.54 -6.48 5.07
C ASN A 44 -5.75 -7.32 4.06
N TYR A 45 -5.87 -7.04 2.76
CA TYR A 45 -5.05 -7.69 1.74
C TYR A 45 -3.60 -7.23 1.80
N ILE A 46 -3.38 -5.93 1.97
CA ILE A 46 -2.03 -5.38 2.12
C ILE A 46 -1.40 -5.89 3.42
N GLU A 47 -2.17 -6.00 4.49
CA GLU A 47 -1.64 -6.54 5.75
C GLU A 47 -1.04 -7.92 5.56
N ALA A 48 -1.76 -8.81 4.88
CA ALA A 48 -1.27 -10.17 4.62
C ALA A 48 -0.04 -10.15 3.71
N GLU A 49 -0.09 -9.36 2.64
CA GLU A 49 1.03 -9.24 1.69
C GLU A 49 2.27 -8.66 2.37
N ALA A 50 2.10 -7.60 3.14
CA ALA A 50 3.21 -6.95 3.84
C ALA A 50 3.84 -7.87 4.87
N HIS A 51 3.02 -8.57 5.66
CA HIS A 51 3.55 -9.54 6.62
C HIS A 51 4.39 -10.61 5.91
N ALA A 52 3.89 -11.18 4.83
CA ALA A 52 4.62 -12.21 4.07
C ALA A 52 5.95 -11.66 3.54
N LEU A 53 5.95 -10.43 3.04
CA LEU A 53 7.13 -9.78 2.51
C LEU A 53 8.17 -9.50 3.61
N LEU A 54 7.72 -8.99 4.75
CA LEU A 54 8.60 -8.74 5.90
C LEU A 54 9.17 -10.05 6.45
N LEU A 55 8.37 -11.09 6.50
CA LEU A 55 8.80 -12.42 6.93
C LEU A 55 9.94 -12.93 6.06
N HIS A 56 9.79 -12.79 4.75
CA HIS A 56 10.79 -13.25 3.79
C HIS A 56 12.07 -12.40 3.83
N LYS A 57 11.93 -11.07 3.93
CA LYS A 57 13.07 -10.15 3.84
C LYS A 57 13.77 -9.89 5.16
N LEU A 58 13.03 -9.79 6.25
CA LEU A 58 13.55 -9.31 7.54
C LEU A 58 13.40 -10.32 8.68
N GLY A 59 12.76 -11.47 8.41
CA GLY A 59 12.65 -12.55 9.38
C GLY A 59 11.41 -12.51 10.24
N ARG A 60 11.18 -13.61 10.94
CA ARG A 60 9.95 -13.87 11.68
C ARG A 60 9.72 -12.86 12.81
N ALA A 61 10.77 -12.54 13.56
CA ALA A 61 10.63 -11.69 14.75
C ALA A 61 10.10 -10.31 14.41
N LEU A 62 10.70 -9.66 13.39
CA LEU A 62 10.29 -8.33 12.96
C LEU A 62 8.91 -8.37 12.33
N ALA A 63 8.64 -9.38 11.50
CA ALA A 63 7.34 -9.50 10.83
C ALA A 63 6.21 -9.66 11.86
N LEU A 64 6.42 -10.47 12.91
CA LEU A 64 5.44 -10.65 13.95
C LEU A 64 5.25 -9.38 14.78
N GLU A 65 6.33 -8.71 15.14
CA GLU A 65 6.28 -7.44 15.87
C GLU A 65 5.47 -6.39 15.10
N TRP A 66 5.73 -6.26 13.80
CA TRP A 66 4.97 -5.34 12.96
C TRP A 66 3.48 -5.70 12.95
N LEU A 67 3.17 -6.98 12.77
CA LEU A 67 1.78 -7.44 12.69
C LEU A 67 1.00 -7.15 13.97
N LEU A 68 1.65 -7.32 15.12
CA LEU A 68 0.97 -7.20 16.42
C LEU A 68 0.98 -5.77 16.97
N ARG A 69 2.00 -4.97 16.68
CA ARG A 69 2.20 -3.67 17.35
C ARG A 69 2.57 -2.52 16.43
N GLY A 70 3.09 -2.79 15.26
CA GLY A 70 3.67 -1.76 14.40
C GLY A 70 2.82 -1.34 13.23
N GLY A 71 1.68 -1.97 13.04
CA GLY A 71 0.88 -1.77 11.84
C GLY A 71 0.06 -0.49 11.85
N LEU A 72 -0.31 -0.09 10.65
CA LEU A 72 -1.26 0.99 10.43
C LEU A 72 -2.69 0.47 10.66
N PRO A 73 -3.66 1.38 10.81
CA PRO A 73 -5.06 0.97 10.81
C PRO A 73 -5.39 0.12 9.59
N VAL A 74 -6.09 -0.99 9.82
CA VAL A 74 -6.45 -1.93 8.75
C VAL A 74 -7.91 -1.74 8.40
N LEU A 75 -8.15 -1.42 7.15
CA LEU A 75 -9.48 -1.26 6.60
C LEU A 75 -9.89 -2.56 5.94
N LYS A 76 -11.04 -3.11 6.36
CA LYS A 76 -11.54 -4.35 5.76
C LYS A 76 -12.19 -4.06 4.42
N VAL A 77 -11.73 -4.77 3.40
CA VAL A 77 -12.24 -4.63 2.05
C VAL A 77 -13.66 -5.17 1.96
N LEU A 78 -14.53 -4.43 1.29
CA LEU A 78 -15.93 -4.78 1.11
C LEU A 78 -16.12 -5.59 -0.17
N PRO A 79 -17.20 -6.40 -0.25
CA PRO A 79 -17.49 -7.19 -1.47
C PRO A 79 -17.53 -6.36 -2.75
N ARG A 80 -18.08 -5.15 -2.72
CA ARG A 80 -18.13 -4.27 -3.89
C ARG A 80 -16.73 -3.85 -4.37
N GLU A 81 -15.79 -3.74 -3.45
CA GLU A 81 -14.41 -3.40 -3.77
C GLU A 81 -13.69 -4.59 -4.39
N GLU A 82 -13.95 -5.78 -3.88
CA GLU A 82 -13.43 -7.01 -4.48
C GLU A 82 -13.98 -7.23 -5.89
N GLU A 83 -15.26 -6.96 -6.08
CA GLU A 83 -15.88 -7.05 -7.40
C GLU A 83 -15.28 -6.05 -8.38
N ARG A 84 -15.09 -4.80 -7.94
CA ARG A 84 -14.46 -3.77 -8.77
C ARG A 84 -13.02 -4.17 -9.12
N ALA A 85 -12.29 -4.75 -8.18
CA ALA A 85 -10.93 -5.23 -8.44
C ALA A 85 -10.88 -6.28 -9.53
N ARG A 86 -11.83 -7.23 -9.51
CA ARG A 86 -11.91 -8.24 -10.57
C ARG A 86 -12.23 -7.62 -11.92
N GLU A 87 -13.08 -6.62 -11.95
CA GLU A 87 -13.40 -5.87 -13.17
C GLU A 87 -12.17 -5.15 -13.69
N ILE A 88 -11.40 -4.48 -12.82
CA ILE A 88 -10.16 -3.80 -13.20
C ILE A 88 -9.20 -4.80 -13.86
N LEU A 89 -8.99 -5.96 -13.23
CA LEU A 89 -8.09 -6.97 -13.77
C LEU A 89 -8.57 -7.50 -15.12
N SER A 90 -9.88 -7.72 -15.27
CA SER A 90 -10.41 -8.26 -16.52
C SER A 90 -10.30 -7.29 -17.68
N ARG A 91 -10.33 -5.98 -17.40
CA ARG A 91 -10.24 -4.93 -18.43
C ARG A 91 -8.80 -4.53 -18.76
N HIS A 92 -7.82 -5.02 -18.02
CA HIS A 92 -6.41 -4.69 -18.21
C HIS A 92 -5.58 -5.96 -18.34
N SER A 93 -5.97 -6.81 -19.28
CA SER A 93 -5.32 -8.11 -19.48
C SER A 93 -3.86 -8.00 -19.93
N ASP A 94 -3.43 -6.82 -20.37
CA ASP A 94 -2.06 -6.53 -20.75
C ASP A 94 -1.16 -6.16 -19.55
N LYS A 95 -1.72 -6.11 -18.34
CA LYS A 95 -0.99 -5.72 -17.12
C LYS A 95 -0.75 -6.92 -16.21
N ASP A 96 0.34 -6.85 -15.44
CA ASP A 96 0.72 -7.88 -14.47
C ASP A 96 0.25 -7.54 -13.06
N TRP A 97 -0.80 -6.78 -12.93
CA TRP A 97 -1.30 -6.37 -11.61
C TRP A 97 -1.83 -7.57 -10.84
N SER A 98 -1.45 -7.65 -9.57
CA SER A 98 -1.98 -8.68 -8.66
C SER A 98 -3.39 -8.30 -8.20
N LEU A 99 -4.10 -9.27 -7.62
CA LEU A 99 -5.39 -8.99 -6.98
C LEU A 99 -5.23 -7.95 -5.88
N CYS A 100 -4.16 -8.03 -5.09
CA CYS A 100 -3.90 -7.04 -4.04
C CYS A 100 -3.76 -5.63 -4.62
N ASP A 101 -3.03 -5.47 -5.74
CA ASP A 101 -2.92 -4.19 -6.43
C ASP A 101 -4.29 -3.68 -6.85
N ALA A 102 -5.06 -4.52 -7.53
CA ALA A 102 -6.37 -4.14 -8.04
C ALA A 102 -7.35 -3.79 -6.92
N ILE A 103 -7.28 -4.49 -5.80
CA ILE A 103 -8.08 -4.15 -4.62
C ILE A 103 -7.69 -2.78 -4.09
N SER A 104 -6.40 -2.47 -4.03
CA SER A 104 -5.96 -1.13 -3.63
C SER A 104 -6.52 -0.06 -4.54
N PHE A 105 -6.48 -0.27 -5.87
CA PHE A 105 -7.03 0.67 -6.84
C PHE A 105 -8.54 0.85 -6.64
N ALA A 106 -9.27 -0.24 -6.43
CA ALA A 106 -10.71 -0.21 -6.20
C ALA A 106 -11.07 0.55 -4.91
N VAL A 107 -10.33 0.30 -3.84
CA VAL A 107 -10.54 0.99 -2.56
C VAL A 107 -10.31 2.49 -2.71
N ILE A 108 -9.23 2.87 -3.37
CA ILE A 108 -8.93 4.28 -3.62
C ILE A 108 -10.06 4.96 -4.38
N GLU A 109 -10.54 4.32 -5.45
CA GLU A 109 -11.65 4.88 -6.23
C GLU A 109 -12.93 5.00 -5.42
N LEU A 110 -13.37 3.89 -4.84
CA LEU A 110 -14.71 3.81 -4.24
C LEU A 110 -14.82 4.56 -2.92
N ARG A 111 -13.70 4.79 -2.23
CA ARG A 111 -13.68 5.55 -0.98
C ARG A 111 -13.17 6.97 -1.14
N GLU A 112 -12.99 7.40 -2.38
CA GLU A 112 -12.52 8.74 -2.70
C GLU A 112 -11.21 9.10 -2.00
N VAL A 113 -10.33 8.11 -1.86
CA VAL A 113 -8.95 8.32 -1.43
C VAL A 113 -8.19 8.84 -2.64
N ARG A 114 -7.31 9.83 -2.44
CA ARG A 114 -6.64 10.47 -3.57
C ARG A 114 -5.15 10.20 -3.61
N THR A 115 -4.62 9.48 -2.63
CA THR A 115 -3.19 9.34 -2.48
C THR A 115 -2.82 7.92 -2.05
N ALA A 116 -1.81 7.37 -2.70
CA ALA A 116 -1.17 6.12 -2.30
C ALA A 116 0.30 6.38 -2.02
N PHE A 117 0.86 5.67 -1.05
CA PHE A 117 2.28 5.64 -0.78
C PHE A 117 2.81 4.30 -1.26
N SER A 118 3.55 4.30 -2.35
CA SER A 118 3.99 3.07 -3.02
C SER A 118 5.25 3.32 -3.85
N PHE A 119 6.13 2.33 -3.90
CA PHE A 119 7.28 2.30 -4.80
C PHE A 119 7.06 1.33 -5.96
N ASP A 120 5.90 0.68 -6.02
CA ASP A 120 5.58 -0.28 -7.07
C ASP A 120 5.09 0.46 -8.32
N ARG A 121 5.70 0.13 -9.46
CA ARG A 121 5.35 0.75 -10.75
C ARG A 121 3.87 0.50 -11.13
N HIS A 122 3.25 -0.53 -10.62
CA HIS A 122 1.85 -0.86 -10.93
C HIS A 122 0.91 0.28 -10.55
N PHE A 123 1.18 0.95 -9.44
CA PHE A 123 0.39 2.11 -9.01
C PHE A 123 0.48 3.25 -10.01
N ARG A 124 1.67 3.51 -10.56
CA ARG A 124 1.85 4.54 -11.59
C ARG A 124 1.18 4.16 -12.91
N GLN A 125 1.19 2.88 -13.24
CA GLN A 125 0.54 2.39 -14.45
C GLN A 125 -0.97 2.64 -14.42
N TYR A 126 -1.59 2.42 -13.26
CA TYR A 126 -3.02 2.70 -13.08
C TYR A 126 -3.28 4.21 -13.10
N GLY A 127 -2.51 4.99 -12.35
CA GLY A 127 -2.31 6.42 -12.53
C GLY A 127 -3.48 7.36 -12.31
N ARG A 128 -4.50 6.96 -11.59
CA ARG A 128 -5.71 7.78 -11.38
C ARG A 128 -5.72 8.50 -10.04
N PHE A 129 -4.57 8.61 -9.38
CA PHE A 129 -4.43 9.23 -8.07
C PHE A 129 -2.99 9.66 -7.84
N GLU A 130 -2.77 10.48 -6.82
CA GLU A 130 -1.43 10.92 -6.44
C GLU A 130 -0.64 9.75 -5.85
N ILE A 131 0.64 9.67 -6.20
CA ILE A 131 1.52 8.64 -5.67
C ILE A 131 2.70 9.31 -4.97
N LEU A 132 2.84 9.02 -3.69
CA LEU A 132 4.00 9.42 -2.89
C LEU A 132 5.02 8.28 -2.92
N GLY A 133 6.29 8.61 -2.92
CA GLY A 133 7.39 7.66 -2.88
C GLY A 133 8.35 7.82 -4.04
N PRO A 134 7.99 7.45 -5.27
CA PRO A 134 8.88 7.57 -6.42
C PRO A 134 9.24 9.03 -6.72
N LYS A 135 10.36 9.20 -7.37
CA LYS A 135 10.76 10.53 -7.85
C LYS A 135 9.83 11.08 -8.89
#